data_251bf43c0d3b07f0d9f6a9b6fdb038ff
#
_entry.id   251bf43c0d3b07f0d9f6a9b6fdb038ff
#
_cell.length_a   1.000
_cell.length_b   1.000
_cell.length_c   1.000
_cell.angle_alpha   90.00
_cell.angle_beta   90.00
_cell.angle_gamma   90.00
#
_symmetry.space_group_name_H-M   'P 1'
#
loop_
_entity.id
_entity.type
_entity.pdbx_description
1 polymer ?
#
loop_
_entity_poly.entity_id
_entity_poly.type
_entity_poly.pdbx_seq_one_letter_code
_entity_poly.pdbx_strand_id
1 'polypeptide(L)'
;TWWDAVDVIASSGYYPIDDWDNQLDRIEKVVKKFQKPFLFSEAGCMNIHGSAQVPNNWELQGEEDDAEQADWYRAMFTACRKRDWVKGFGIWDWPGNLEGLSPYAVCGRPAENVIAEEYGRRE
;
A
#
# COMPACT_ATOMS: atom_id res chain seq x y z
N THR A 1 -2.34 26.16 6.29
CA THR A 1 -1.44 25.14 5.72
C THR A 1 -1.89 24.84 4.30
N TRP A 2 -1.01 24.26 3.48
CA TRP A 2 -1.34 23.91 2.10
C TRP A 2 -2.47 22.87 1.96
N TRP A 3 -2.75 22.09 3.02
CA TRP A 3 -3.89 21.17 3.05
C TRP A 3 -5.25 21.85 2.94
N ASP A 4 -5.34 23.15 3.28
CA ASP A 4 -6.57 23.89 3.12
C ASP A 4 -6.91 24.14 1.63
N ALA A 5 -5.91 24.13 0.77
CA ALA A 5 -6.02 24.44 -0.65
C ALA A 5 -6.33 23.23 -1.55
N VAL A 6 -6.42 22.02 -1.01
CA VAL A 6 -6.67 20.80 -1.76
C VAL A 6 -7.96 20.12 -1.33
N ASP A 7 -8.55 19.32 -2.22
CA ASP A 7 -9.82 18.62 -1.96
C ASP A 7 -9.61 17.22 -1.36
N VAL A 8 -8.43 16.63 -1.56
CA VAL A 8 -8.08 15.29 -1.12
C VAL A 8 -6.70 15.30 -0.48
N ILE A 9 -6.56 14.59 0.64
CA ILE A 9 -5.26 14.34 1.26
C ILE A 9 -4.73 13.03 0.71
N ALA A 10 -3.48 13.02 0.26
CA ALA A 10 -2.84 11.82 -0.25
C ALA A 10 -1.42 11.65 0.32
N SER A 11 -0.97 10.42 0.42
CA SER A 11 0.38 10.06 0.87
C SER A 11 0.86 8.80 0.17
N SER A 12 2.16 8.62 0.09
CA SER A 12 2.75 7.33 -0.24
C SER A 12 2.70 6.39 0.97
N GLY A 13 2.45 5.10 0.73
CA GLY A 13 2.27 4.07 1.75
C GLY A 13 3.29 2.94 1.61
N TYR A 14 4.58 3.24 1.65
CA TYR A 14 5.65 2.24 1.65
C TYR A 14 6.14 1.99 3.08
N TYR A 15 5.22 1.57 3.96
CA TYR A 15 5.53 1.36 5.37
C TYR A 15 5.96 -0.08 5.65
N PRO A 16 6.88 -0.29 6.62
CA PRO A 16 7.19 -1.62 7.11
C PRO A 16 5.92 -2.40 7.51
N ILE A 17 5.94 -3.71 7.29
CA ILE A 17 4.77 -4.58 7.48
C ILE A 17 4.15 -4.48 8.88
N ASP A 18 4.95 -4.21 9.89
CA ASP A 18 4.54 -4.12 11.30
C ASP A 18 4.30 -2.69 11.81
N ASP A 19 4.46 -1.68 10.96
CA ASP A 19 4.34 -0.26 11.35
C ASP A 19 3.07 0.46 10.83
N TRP A 20 2.19 -0.26 10.14
CA TRP A 20 1.00 0.32 9.53
C TRP A 20 0.10 1.05 10.52
N ASP A 21 -0.19 0.46 11.68
CA ASP A 21 -1.08 1.07 12.68
C ASP A 21 -0.49 2.40 13.20
N ASN A 22 0.81 2.45 13.48
CA ASN A 22 1.47 3.68 13.93
C ASN A 22 1.41 4.79 12.86
N GLN A 23 1.65 4.46 11.60
CA GLN A 23 1.61 5.43 10.51
C GLN A 23 0.18 5.94 10.28
N LEU A 24 -0.80 5.05 10.30
CA LEU A 24 -2.21 5.42 10.14
C LEU A 24 -2.70 6.31 11.29
N ASP A 25 -2.29 6.05 12.53
CA ASP A 25 -2.61 6.91 13.67
C ASP A 25 -2.04 8.33 13.52
N ARG A 26 -0.86 8.46 12.91
CA ARG A 26 -0.28 9.78 12.59
C ARG A 26 -1.06 10.50 11.49
N ILE A 27 -1.42 9.80 10.42
CA ILE A 27 -2.19 10.34 9.30
C ILE A 27 -3.58 10.75 9.75
N GLU A 28 -4.23 9.95 10.61
CA GLU A 28 -5.58 10.23 11.12
C GLU A 28 -5.69 11.60 11.78
N LYS A 29 -4.66 12.05 12.47
CA LYS A 29 -4.64 13.40 13.08
C LYS A 29 -4.80 14.51 12.05
N VAL A 30 -4.17 14.33 10.88
CA VAL A 30 -4.28 15.29 9.76
C VAL A 30 -5.67 15.18 9.12
N VAL A 31 -6.13 13.97 8.84
CA VAL A 31 -7.45 13.73 8.23
C VAL A 31 -8.56 14.32 9.08
N LYS A 32 -8.55 14.08 10.39
CA LYS A 32 -9.54 14.62 11.33
C LYS A 32 -9.48 16.16 11.43
N LYS A 33 -8.26 16.73 11.41
CA LYS A 33 -8.08 18.17 11.47
C LYS A 33 -8.68 18.88 10.25
N PHE A 34 -8.46 18.37 9.05
CA PHE A 34 -8.87 19.02 7.81
C PHE A 34 -10.20 18.49 7.25
N GLN A 35 -10.74 17.39 7.78
CA GLN A 35 -12.01 16.77 7.39
C GLN A 35 -12.12 16.53 5.88
N LYS A 36 -11.06 16.00 5.28
CA LYS A 36 -11.00 15.71 3.83
C LYS A 36 -10.81 14.23 3.59
N PRO A 37 -11.27 13.71 2.43
CA PRO A 37 -10.99 12.34 2.04
C PRO A 37 -9.48 12.06 1.96
N PHE A 38 -9.08 10.83 2.26
CA PHE A 38 -7.70 10.38 2.19
C PHE A 38 -7.56 9.18 1.27
N LEU A 39 -6.47 9.15 0.50
CA LEU A 39 -6.05 7.97 -0.25
C LEU A 39 -4.52 7.81 -0.21
N PHE A 40 -4.07 6.57 -0.38
CA PHE A 40 -2.67 6.31 -0.69
C PHE A 40 -2.48 6.44 -2.21
N SER A 41 -1.76 7.47 -2.64
CA SER A 41 -1.46 7.70 -4.06
C SER A 41 -0.52 6.63 -4.63
N GLU A 42 0.34 6.08 -3.78
CA GLU A 42 1.19 4.95 -4.07
C GLU A 42 1.32 4.07 -2.83
N ALA A 43 1.24 2.75 -3.02
CA ALA A 43 1.58 1.77 -2.00
C ALA A 43 2.11 0.52 -2.68
N GLY A 44 3.18 -0.05 -2.17
CA GLY A 44 3.78 -1.22 -2.79
C GLY A 44 4.89 -1.86 -1.95
N CYS A 45 5.20 -3.10 -2.32
CA CYS A 45 6.27 -3.91 -1.76
C CYS A 45 6.79 -4.83 -2.86
N MET A 46 8.10 -5.00 -2.92
CA MET A 46 8.70 -5.93 -3.88
C MET A 46 8.49 -7.38 -3.46
N ASN A 47 8.50 -8.29 -4.45
CA ASN A 47 8.58 -9.74 -4.20
C ASN A 47 10.01 -10.21 -3.91
N ILE A 48 10.76 -9.43 -3.16
CA ILE A 48 12.13 -9.74 -2.76
C ILE A 48 12.16 -9.94 -1.25
N HIS A 49 12.82 -11.00 -0.81
CA HIS A 49 12.96 -11.30 0.62
C HIS A 49 13.55 -10.10 1.37
N GLY A 50 12.90 -9.71 2.46
CA GLY A 50 13.25 -8.53 3.26
C GLY A 50 12.54 -7.24 2.85
N SER A 51 11.88 -7.18 1.70
CA SER A 51 11.20 -5.98 1.22
C SER A 51 10.07 -5.53 2.15
N ALA A 52 9.39 -6.46 2.82
CA ALA A 52 8.31 -6.13 3.74
C ALA A 52 8.75 -5.25 4.93
N GLN A 53 10.02 -5.26 5.29
CA GLN A 53 10.57 -4.41 6.34
C GLN A 53 11.11 -3.07 5.80
N VAL A 54 11.42 -3.00 4.51
CA VAL A 54 11.96 -1.80 3.86
C VAL A 54 11.30 -1.59 2.48
N PRO A 55 9.97 -1.49 2.41
CA PRO A 55 9.26 -1.52 1.12
C PRO A 55 9.60 -0.35 0.18
N ASN A 56 10.11 0.75 0.72
CA ASN A 56 10.57 1.90 -0.06
C ASN A 56 12.01 1.76 -0.59
N ASN A 57 12.71 0.67 -0.24
CA ASN A 57 14.07 0.42 -0.75
C ASN A 57 14.00 -0.31 -2.10
N TRP A 58 13.85 0.44 -3.17
CA TRP A 58 13.77 -0.08 -4.54
C TRP A 58 15.09 -0.66 -5.07
N GLU A 59 16.21 -0.46 -4.35
CA GLU A 59 17.52 -1.01 -4.68
C GLU A 59 17.77 -2.38 -4.01
N LEU A 60 16.86 -2.85 -3.14
CA LEU A 60 17.01 -4.13 -2.45
C LEU A 60 17.19 -5.27 -3.44
N GLN A 61 18.22 -6.07 -3.21
CA GLN A 61 18.54 -7.28 -3.96
C GLN A 61 18.33 -8.49 -3.07
N GLY A 62 17.89 -9.60 -3.64
CA GLY A 62 17.71 -10.84 -2.90
C GLY A 62 16.92 -11.88 -3.68
N GLU A 63 16.56 -12.96 -2.99
CA GLU A 63 15.73 -14.01 -3.55
C GLU A 63 14.29 -13.55 -3.70
N GLU A 64 13.59 -14.11 -4.69
CA GLU A 64 12.15 -13.87 -4.85
C GLU A 64 11.38 -14.47 -3.67
N ASP A 65 10.43 -13.70 -3.14
CA ASP A 65 9.54 -14.09 -2.06
C ASP A 65 8.13 -13.51 -2.30
N ASP A 66 7.40 -14.16 -3.15
CA ASP A 66 6.03 -13.76 -3.50
C ASP A 66 5.09 -13.82 -2.29
N ALA A 67 5.34 -14.74 -1.36
CA ALA A 67 4.53 -14.86 -0.14
C ALA A 67 4.74 -13.65 0.78
N GLU A 68 5.95 -13.16 0.94
CA GLU A 68 6.24 -11.96 1.72
C GLU A 68 5.56 -10.73 1.13
N GLN A 69 5.59 -10.57 -0.18
CA GLN A 69 4.87 -9.50 -0.87
C GLN A 69 3.36 -9.56 -0.58
N ALA A 70 2.75 -10.76 -0.70
CA ALA A 70 1.34 -10.95 -0.42
C ALA A 70 0.99 -10.65 1.05
N ASP A 71 1.83 -11.05 1.99
CA ASP A 71 1.65 -10.80 3.42
C ASP A 71 1.72 -9.30 3.75
N TRP A 72 2.60 -8.57 3.08
CA TRP A 72 2.66 -7.12 3.21
C TRP A 72 1.34 -6.46 2.80
N TYR A 73 0.75 -6.86 1.66
CA TYR A 73 -0.55 -6.34 1.22
C TYR A 73 -1.67 -6.72 2.19
N ARG A 74 -1.67 -7.94 2.74
CA ARG A 74 -2.64 -8.34 3.78
C ARG A 74 -2.54 -7.46 5.01
N ALA A 75 -1.33 -7.17 5.47
CA ALA A 75 -1.10 -6.30 6.63
C ALA A 75 -1.59 -4.87 6.35
N MET A 76 -1.30 -4.31 5.19
CA MET A 76 -1.79 -3.01 4.76
C MET A 76 -3.33 -2.94 4.80
N PHE A 77 -4.00 -3.87 4.13
CA PHE A 77 -5.45 -3.88 4.06
C PHE A 77 -6.10 -4.15 5.42
N THR A 78 -5.53 -5.03 6.24
CA THR A 78 -6.02 -5.32 7.59
C THR A 78 -5.98 -4.08 8.47
N ALA A 79 -4.89 -3.33 8.45
CA ALA A 79 -4.76 -2.09 9.20
C ALA A 79 -5.69 -0.98 8.68
N CYS A 80 -5.78 -0.84 7.35
CA CYS A 80 -6.60 0.21 6.72
C CYS A 80 -8.11 -0.06 6.85
N ARG A 81 -8.55 -1.32 6.91
CA ARG A 81 -9.97 -1.67 7.12
C ARG A 81 -10.55 -1.15 8.42
N LYS A 82 -9.73 -0.98 9.44
CA LYS A 82 -10.13 -0.42 10.75
C LYS A 82 -10.40 1.10 10.69
N ARG A 83 -10.10 1.74 9.56
CA ARG A 83 -10.13 3.20 9.40
C ARG A 83 -10.96 3.58 8.18
N ASP A 84 -12.18 4.02 8.42
CA ASP A 84 -13.16 4.36 7.39
C ASP A 84 -12.79 5.59 6.54
N TRP A 85 -11.84 6.38 7.02
CA TRP A 85 -11.33 7.56 6.33
C TRP A 85 -10.33 7.23 5.21
N VAL A 86 -9.78 6.01 5.14
CA VAL A 86 -8.96 5.55 4.00
C VAL A 86 -9.87 5.16 2.84
N LYS A 87 -9.82 5.91 1.74
CA LYS A 87 -10.78 5.78 0.63
C LYS A 87 -10.24 5.04 -0.59
N GLY A 88 -8.93 4.89 -0.71
CA GLY A 88 -8.37 4.18 -1.86
C GLY A 88 -6.87 4.01 -1.83
N PHE A 89 -6.38 3.26 -2.83
CA PHE A 89 -4.98 2.91 -2.99
C PHE A 89 -4.58 2.97 -4.46
N GLY A 90 -3.46 3.62 -4.74
CA GLY A 90 -2.72 3.43 -5.98
C GLY A 90 -1.68 2.33 -5.78
N ILE A 91 -1.90 1.17 -6.36
CA ILE A 91 -0.99 0.02 -6.21
C ILE A 91 0.25 0.22 -7.08
N TRP A 92 1.42 0.16 -6.49
CA TRP A 92 2.70 0.21 -7.18
C TRP A 92 3.37 -1.17 -7.18
N ASP A 93 3.38 -1.94 -8.34
CA ASP A 93 2.80 -1.39 -9.54
C ASP A 93 1.92 -2.42 -10.25
N TRP A 94 1.16 -1.93 -11.18
CA TRP A 94 0.36 -2.76 -12.08
C TRP A 94 0.69 -2.36 -13.52
N PRO A 95 1.73 -2.95 -14.12
CA PRO A 95 2.21 -2.55 -15.43
C PRO A 95 1.22 -2.88 -16.56
N GLY A 96 1.20 -2.05 -17.56
CA GLY A 96 0.41 -2.29 -18.78
C GLY A 96 0.99 -3.34 -19.71
N ASN A 97 2.24 -3.77 -19.49
CA ASN A 97 2.92 -4.83 -20.22
C ASN A 97 3.39 -5.90 -19.22
N LEU A 98 3.08 -7.16 -19.52
CA LEU A 98 3.42 -8.31 -18.67
C LEU A 98 4.81 -8.90 -18.95
N GLU A 99 5.56 -8.34 -19.90
CA GLU A 99 6.94 -8.75 -20.17
C GLU A 99 7.91 -7.97 -19.27
N GLY A 100 8.84 -8.68 -18.64
CA GLY A 100 9.88 -8.07 -17.81
C GLY A 100 9.33 -7.35 -16.58
N LEU A 101 8.42 -8.00 -15.84
CA LEU A 101 7.80 -7.43 -14.65
C LEU A 101 8.82 -6.98 -13.61
N SER A 102 8.63 -5.77 -13.08
CA SER A 102 9.42 -5.28 -11.94
C SER A 102 9.15 -6.11 -10.69
N PRO A 103 10.05 -6.09 -9.69
CA PRO A 103 9.79 -6.73 -8.40
C PRO A 103 8.56 -6.17 -7.68
N TYR A 104 8.15 -4.93 -7.95
CA TYR A 104 6.93 -4.34 -7.39
C TYR A 104 5.65 -4.81 -8.05
N ALA A 105 5.70 -5.39 -9.25
CA ALA A 105 4.51 -5.84 -9.97
C ALA A 105 3.75 -6.89 -9.16
N VAL A 106 2.42 -6.77 -9.12
CA VAL A 106 1.54 -7.70 -8.40
C VAL A 106 0.83 -8.69 -9.32
N CYS A 107 0.71 -8.36 -10.61
CA CYS A 107 -0.02 -9.17 -11.59
C CYS A 107 0.62 -10.56 -11.77
N GLY A 108 -0.22 -11.59 -11.74
CA GLY A 108 0.21 -13.00 -11.82
C GLY A 108 0.89 -13.54 -10.55
N ARG A 109 0.95 -12.76 -9.48
CA ARG A 109 1.54 -13.13 -8.19
C ARG A 109 0.48 -13.29 -7.10
N PRO A 110 0.77 -13.96 -5.98
CA PRO A 110 -0.19 -14.10 -4.86
C PRO A 110 -0.75 -12.78 -4.34
N ALA A 111 0.02 -11.70 -4.42
CA ALA A 111 -0.44 -10.35 -4.03
C ALA A 111 -1.68 -9.88 -4.84
N GLU A 112 -1.78 -10.25 -6.11
CA GLU A 112 -2.97 -9.95 -6.93
C GLU A 112 -4.24 -10.53 -6.32
N ASN A 113 -4.18 -11.78 -5.83
CA ASN A 113 -5.32 -12.42 -5.18
C ASN A 113 -5.72 -11.70 -3.88
N VAL A 114 -4.75 -11.26 -3.10
CA VAL A 114 -5.00 -10.49 -1.87
C VAL A 114 -5.74 -9.19 -2.18
N ILE A 115 -5.31 -8.48 -3.23
CA ILE A 115 -5.95 -7.24 -3.68
C ILE A 115 -7.38 -7.53 -4.17
N ALA A 116 -7.56 -8.56 -4.99
CA ALA A 116 -8.88 -8.93 -5.51
C ALA A 116 -9.86 -9.31 -4.39
N GLU A 117 -9.42 -10.07 -3.40
CA GLU A 117 -10.22 -10.43 -2.22
C GLU A 117 -10.65 -9.19 -1.43
N GLU A 118 -9.75 -8.24 -1.24
CA GLU A 118 -10.06 -7.02 -0.50
C GLU A 118 -11.12 -6.17 -1.22
N TYR A 119 -10.98 -5.98 -2.52
CA TYR A 119 -11.95 -5.22 -3.30
C TYR A 119 -13.29 -5.94 -3.44
N GLY A 120 -13.32 -7.28 -3.51
CA GLY A 120 -14.54 -8.07 -3.53
C GLY A 120 -15.34 -8.01 -2.22
N ARG A 121 -14.70 -7.76 -1.07
CA ARG A 121 -15.38 -7.60 0.22
C ARG A 121 -16.25 -6.35 0.34
N ARG A 122 -16.08 -5.40 -0.58
CA ARG A 122 -16.80 -4.12 -0.55
C ARG A 122 -18.14 -4.15 -1.28
N GLU A 123 -18.44 -5.29 -1.86
CA GLU A 123 -19.74 -5.57 -2.44
C GLU A 123 -20.70 -6.12 -1.36
#